data_9665b35a0128c2e1194acc7e19c1aaff
#
_entry.id   9665b35a0128c2e1194acc7e19c1aaff
#
_cell.length_a   1.000
_cell.length_b   1.000
_cell.length_c   1.000
_cell.angle_alpha   90.00
_cell.angle_beta   90.00
_cell.angle_gamma   90.00
#
_symmetry.space_group_name_H-M   'P 1'
#
loop_
_entity.id
_entity.type
_entity.pdbx_description
1 polymer ?
#
loop_
_entity_poly.entity_id
_entity_poly.type
_entity_poly.pdbx_seq_one_letter_code
_entity_poly.pdbx_strand_id
1 'polypeptide(L)'
;SCWDNNTGRPSINPLAQMSTLGRSLVENAIRSMGIAIGFSFGGGILSGINQSLGAGVQAASSMFVGIATIGLTIGFILYYILPFLPFIYFFFAVGSWVKSIFEAMVGAPLWALAHLNIEGDGLPGRAAMGGYFLIFEIFLRPIIIVFGLIAGMSVFTAMAGILNNIFDLVVLNT
;
A
#
# COMPACT_ATOMS: atom_id res chain seq x y z
N SER A 1 -22.23 1.29 -15.09
CA SER A 1 -22.52 2.62 -14.51
C SER A 1 -22.01 2.64 -13.08
N CYS A 2 -21.03 3.50 -12.80
CA CYS A 2 -20.42 3.66 -11.48
C CYS A 2 -21.19 4.63 -10.57
N TRP A 3 -22.51 4.44 -10.47
CA TRP A 3 -23.34 5.22 -9.56
C TRP A 3 -23.77 4.33 -8.40
N ASP A 4 -23.51 4.75 -7.18
CA ASP A 4 -24.12 4.15 -6.00
C ASP A 4 -25.59 4.60 -5.95
N ASN A 5 -26.51 3.66 -6.15
CA ASN A 5 -27.93 3.92 -6.22
C ASN A 5 -28.53 4.45 -4.91
N ASN A 6 -27.82 4.37 -3.78
CA ASN A 6 -28.32 4.78 -2.46
C ASN A 6 -27.97 6.22 -2.07
N THR A 7 -26.91 6.79 -2.62
CA THR A 7 -26.44 8.12 -2.18
C THR A 7 -26.35 9.14 -3.31
N GLY A 8 -26.57 8.73 -4.57
CA GLY A 8 -26.43 9.60 -5.75
C GLY A 8 -24.99 10.10 -5.99
N ARG A 9 -24.02 9.59 -5.23
CA ARG A 9 -22.60 9.92 -5.37
C ARG A 9 -21.91 8.92 -6.29
N PRO A 10 -20.96 9.34 -7.14
CA PRO A 10 -20.16 8.40 -7.92
C PRO A 10 -19.39 7.49 -6.97
N SER A 11 -19.44 6.16 -7.22
CA SER A 11 -18.60 5.20 -6.50
C SER A 11 -17.13 5.49 -6.83
N ILE A 12 -16.49 6.29 -6.01
CA ILE A 12 -15.08 6.65 -6.19
C ILE A 12 -14.25 5.54 -5.55
N ASN A 13 -13.32 4.99 -6.30
CA ASN A 13 -12.39 3.99 -5.78
C ASN A 13 -11.63 4.58 -4.58
N PRO A 14 -11.68 3.96 -3.39
CA PRO A 14 -11.05 4.50 -2.18
C PRO A 14 -9.54 4.69 -2.32
N LEU A 15 -8.85 3.88 -3.14
CA LEU A 15 -7.44 4.09 -3.47
C LEU A 15 -7.24 5.40 -4.24
N ALA A 16 -8.14 5.75 -5.15
CA ALA A 16 -8.09 7.01 -5.88
C ALA A 16 -8.36 8.20 -4.94
N GLN A 17 -9.29 8.08 -3.99
CA GLN A 17 -9.54 9.11 -2.97
C GLN A 17 -8.32 9.33 -2.09
N MET A 18 -7.69 8.26 -1.59
CA MET A 18 -6.49 8.37 -0.76
C MET A 18 -5.31 8.97 -1.53
N SER A 19 -5.16 8.65 -2.82
CA SER A 19 -4.12 9.25 -3.66
C SER A 19 -4.38 10.74 -3.92
N THR A 20 -5.64 11.15 -4.12
CA THR A 20 -5.97 12.59 -4.28
C THR A 20 -5.77 13.37 -2.99
N LEU A 21 -6.11 12.80 -1.83
CA LEU A 21 -5.80 13.37 -0.52
C LEU A 21 -4.29 13.50 -0.32
N GLY A 22 -3.54 12.44 -0.64
CA GLY A 22 -2.08 12.45 -0.56
C GLY A 22 -1.47 13.57 -1.41
N ARG A 23 -1.97 13.74 -2.65
CA ARG A 23 -1.54 14.81 -3.55
C ARG A 23 -1.84 16.20 -2.97
N SER A 24 -3.04 16.41 -2.47
CA SER A 24 -3.42 17.70 -1.86
C SER A 24 -2.58 18.02 -0.61
N LEU A 25 -2.24 17.01 0.20
CA LEU A 25 -1.35 17.17 1.34
C LEU A 25 0.07 17.56 0.91
N VAL A 26 0.62 16.93 -0.13
CA VAL A 26 1.93 17.28 -0.68
C VAL A 26 1.93 18.71 -1.24
N GLU A 27 0.93 19.08 -2.02
CA GLU A 27 0.80 20.44 -2.58
C GLU A 27 0.69 21.51 -1.48
N ASN A 28 -0.12 21.27 -0.45
CA ASN A 28 -0.26 22.16 0.69
C ASN A 28 1.02 22.23 1.55
N ALA A 29 1.71 21.10 1.72
CA ALA A 29 2.98 21.06 2.42
C ALA A 29 4.07 21.87 1.69
N ILE A 30 4.15 21.78 0.38
CA ILE A 30 5.08 22.56 -0.44
C ILE A 30 4.74 24.06 -0.32
N ARG A 31 3.45 24.43 -0.36
CA ARG A 31 3.01 25.82 -0.13
C ARG A 31 3.41 26.32 1.26
N SER A 32 3.17 25.52 2.30
CA SER A 32 3.53 25.88 3.68
C SER A 32 5.04 26.04 3.84
N MET A 33 5.83 25.22 3.16
CA MET A 33 7.29 25.35 3.13
C MET A 33 7.73 26.64 2.44
N GLY A 34 7.10 27.01 1.33
CA GLY A 34 7.33 28.30 0.66
C GLY A 34 7.04 29.52 1.57
N ILE A 35 5.93 29.47 2.30
CA ILE A 35 5.55 30.48 3.29
C ILE A 35 6.59 30.53 4.43
N ALA A 36 7.02 29.37 4.95
CA ALA A 36 8.02 29.28 6.00
C ALA A 36 9.36 29.91 5.58
N ILE A 37 9.79 29.68 4.35
CA ILE A 37 10.99 30.29 3.77
C ILE A 37 10.81 31.82 3.72
N GLY A 38 9.68 32.29 3.24
CA GLY A 38 9.36 33.73 3.22
C GLY A 38 9.41 34.37 4.62
N PHE A 39 8.83 33.70 5.62
CA PHE A 39 8.92 34.14 7.01
C PHE A 39 10.33 34.11 7.58
N SER A 40 11.14 33.11 7.23
CA SER A 40 12.53 33.04 7.67
C SER A 40 13.36 34.20 7.13
N PHE A 41 13.21 34.56 5.87
CA PHE A 41 13.86 35.74 5.29
C PHE A 41 13.33 37.05 5.89
N GLY A 42 12.00 37.21 6.01
CA GLY A 42 11.37 38.36 6.63
C GLY A 42 11.76 38.51 8.10
N GLY A 43 11.78 37.44 8.87
CA GLY A 43 12.21 37.42 10.27
C GLY A 43 13.68 37.81 10.46
N GLY A 44 14.55 37.38 9.54
CA GLY A 44 15.95 37.83 9.52
C GLY A 44 16.13 39.32 9.34
N ILE A 45 15.36 39.92 8.43
CA ILE A 45 15.36 41.39 8.22
C ILE A 45 14.77 42.15 9.42
N LEU A 46 13.63 41.65 9.95
CA LEU A 46 12.98 42.25 11.12
C LEU A 46 13.81 42.14 12.41
N SER A 47 14.60 41.09 12.59
CA SER A 47 15.47 40.96 13.74
C SER A 47 16.58 42.01 13.78
N GLY A 48 16.99 42.54 12.63
CA GLY A 48 17.88 43.68 12.50
C GLY A 48 17.25 45.03 12.95
N ILE A 49 15.90 45.11 12.94
CA ILE A 49 15.15 46.32 13.33
C ILE A 49 14.62 46.16 14.76
N ASN A 50 14.05 45.02 15.11
CA ASN A 50 13.50 44.72 16.43
C ASN A 50 13.63 43.20 16.72
N GLN A 51 14.44 42.86 17.70
CA GLN A 51 14.78 41.47 18.04
C GLN A 51 13.56 40.66 18.49
N SER A 52 12.62 41.24 19.20
CA SER A 52 11.41 40.52 19.67
C SER A 52 10.44 40.18 18.54
N LEU A 53 10.28 41.04 17.56
CA LEU A 53 9.46 40.81 16.38
C LEU A 53 10.09 39.78 15.47
N GLY A 54 11.42 39.83 15.27
CA GLY A 54 12.14 38.85 14.49
C GLY A 54 12.06 37.43 15.08
N ALA A 55 12.15 37.29 16.40
CA ALA A 55 12.00 36.03 17.11
C ALA A 55 10.58 35.42 16.95
N GLY A 56 9.53 36.24 16.99
CA GLY A 56 8.15 35.81 16.77
C GLY A 56 7.91 35.28 15.35
N VAL A 57 8.42 35.94 14.33
CA VAL A 57 8.34 35.50 12.94
C VAL A 57 9.14 34.21 12.71
N GLN A 58 10.29 34.06 13.36
CA GLN A 58 11.11 32.88 13.28
C GLN A 58 10.43 31.66 13.95
N ALA A 59 9.76 31.87 15.07
CA ALA A 59 8.95 30.84 15.72
C ALA A 59 7.78 30.39 14.85
N ALA A 60 7.08 31.32 14.20
CA ALA A 60 6.04 31.00 13.24
C ALA A 60 6.58 30.18 12.06
N SER A 61 7.74 30.55 11.50
CA SER A 61 8.40 29.79 10.42
C SER A 61 8.67 28.35 10.83
N SER A 62 9.18 28.09 12.03
CA SER A 62 9.47 26.74 12.52
C SER A 62 8.21 25.88 12.67
N MET A 63 7.07 26.47 13.07
CA MET A 63 5.78 25.77 13.11
C MET A 63 5.32 25.37 11.70
N PHE A 64 5.42 26.27 10.72
CA PHE A 64 5.06 25.96 9.34
C PHE A 64 5.94 24.87 8.75
N VAL A 65 7.24 24.87 9.02
CA VAL A 65 8.16 23.78 8.61
C VAL A 65 7.75 22.46 9.25
N GLY A 66 7.42 22.45 10.54
CA GLY A 66 6.97 21.24 11.24
C GLY A 66 5.71 20.63 10.62
N ILE A 67 4.68 21.45 10.39
CA ILE A 67 3.43 21.01 9.75
C ILE A 67 3.68 20.57 8.31
N ALA A 68 4.50 21.29 7.55
CA ALA A 68 4.86 20.92 6.18
C ALA A 68 5.58 19.58 6.12
N THR A 69 6.50 19.31 7.04
CA THR A 69 7.25 18.04 7.08
C THR A 69 6.33 16.85 7.35
N ILE A 70 5.42 16.98 8.32
CA ILE A 70 4.42 15.95 8.61
C ILE A 70 3.50 15.75 7.40
N GLY A 71 2.98 16.85 6.84
CA GLY A 71 2.10 16.81 5.67
C GLY A 71 2.78 16.18 4.44
N LEU A 72 4.07 16.48 4.22
CA LEU A 72 4.84 15.92 3.12
C LEU A 72 5.05 14.41 3.32
N THR A 73 5.39 13.98 4.54
CA THR A 73 5.62 12.56 4.85
C THR A 73 4.34 11.74 4.67
N ILE A 74 3.25 12.17 5.27
CA ILE A 74 1.96 11.48 5.14
C ILE A 74 1.46 11.54 3.70
N GLY A 75 1.57 12.69 3.05
CA GLY A 75 1.16 12.87 1.66
C GLY A 75 1.95 11.97 0.70
N PHE A 76 3.25 11.83 0.91
CA PHE A 76 4.10 10.93 0.12
C PHE A 76 3.68 9.46 0.30
N ILE A 77 3.41 9.03 1.53
CA ILE A 77 2.96 7.65 1.81
C ILE A 77 1.62 7.38 1.12
N LEU A 78 0.65 8.29 1.25
CA LEU A 78 -0.67 8.13 0.66
C LEU A 78 -0.67 8.21 -0.88
N TYR A 79 0.17 9.07 -1.44
CA TYR A 79 0.19 9.29 -2.89
C TYR A 79 1.01 8.26 -3.65
N TYR A 80 2.18 7.85 -3.12
CA TYR A 80 3.10 6.94 -3.80
C TYR A 80 3.06 5.52 -3.24
N ILE A 81 3.21 5.37 -1.92
CA ILE A 81 3.41 4.05 -1.32
C ILE A 81 2.10 3.25 -1.33
N LEU A 82 1.01 3.86 -0.89
CA LEU A 82 -0.26 3.15 -0.73
C LEU A 82 -0.81 2.55 -2.03
N PRO A 83 -0.85 3.27 -3.18
CA PRO A 83 -1.28 2.69 -4.45
C PRO A 83 -0.31 1.63 -4.99
N PHE A 84 0.97 1.70 -4.60
CA PHE A 84 2.01 0.78 -5.08
C PHE A 84 2.08 -0.53 -4.27
N LEU A 85 1.56 -0.54 -3.04
CA LEU A 85 1.56 -1.72 -2.17
C LEU A 85 0.96 -2.98 -2.80
N PRO A 86 -0.24 -2.96 -3.43
CA PRO A 86 -0.81 -4.15 -4.04
C PRO A 86 0.09 -4.72 -5.14
N PHE A 87 0.74 -3.86 -5.91
CA PHE A 87 1.68 -4.26 -6.95
C PHE A 87 2.93 -4.93 -6.36
N ILE A 88 3.49 -4.40 -5.29
CA ILE A 88 4.66 -4.99 -4.61
C ILE A 88 4.32 -6.38 -4.07
N TYR A 89 3.20 -6.54 -3.38
CA TYR A 89 2.76 -7.84 -2.88
C TYR A 89 2.54 -8.84 -4.00
N PHE A 90 1.89 -8.43 -5.08
CA PHE A 90 1.70 -9.28 -6.27
C PHE A 90 3.04 -9.71 -6.87
N PHE A 91 3.99 -8.77 -7.02
CA PHE A 91 5.32 -9.06 -7.55
C PHE A 91 6.06 -10.11 -6.71
N PHE A 92 6.07 -9.97 -5.38
CA PHE A 92 6.71 -10.95 -4.51
C PHE A 92 5.98 -12.31 -4.51
N ALA A 93 4.66 -12.32 -4.61
CA ALA A 93 3.89 -13.55 -4.72
C ALA A 93 4.22 -14.31 -6.01
N VAL A 94 4.29 -13.60 -7.14
CA VAL A 94 4.73 -14.19 -8.43
C VAL A 94 6.17 -14.65 -8.37
N GLY A 95 7.07 -13.86 -7.77
CA GLY A 95 8.47 -14.25 -7.58
C GLY A 95 8.61 -15.51 -6.74
N SER A 96 7.84 -15.66 -5.68
CA SER A 96 7.79 -16.86 -4.86
C SER A 96 7.28 -18.08 -5.65
N TRP A 97 6.27 -17.88 -6.52
CA TRP A 97 5.78 -18.92 -7.41
C TRP A 97 6.85 -19.36 -8.42
N VAL A 98 7.54 -18.42 -9.07
CA VAL A 98 8.64 -18.72 -10.00
C VAL A 98 9.75 -19.49 -9.29
N LYS A 99 10.11 -19.08 -8.04
CA LYS A 99 11.06 -19.85 -7.21
C LYS A 99 10.63 -21.30 -7.02
N SER A 100 9.35 -21.56 -6.71
CA SER A 100 8.82 -22.93 -6.55
C SER A 100 8.94 -23.76 -7.83
N ILE A 101 8.81 -23.13 -9.01
CA ILE A 101 9.04 -23.82 -10.30
C ILE A 101 10.49 -24.26 -10.44
N PHE A 102 11.47 -23.40 -10.12
CA PHE A 102 12.88 -23.75 -10.15
C PHE A 102 13.21 -24.87 -9.15
N GLU A 103 12.66 -24.81 -7.95
CA GLU A 103 12.81 -25.88 -6.95
C GLU A 103 12.26 -27.22 -7.47
N ALA A 104 11.09 -27.20 -8.13
CA ALA A 104 10.51 -28.40 -8.73
C ALA A 104 11.36 -28.94 -9.89
N MET A 105 11.92 -28.07 -10.73
CA MET A 105 12.81 -28.49 -11.83
C MET A 105 14.06 -29.22 -11.32
N VAL A 106 14.66 -28.71 -10.25
CA VAL A 106 15.84 -29.34 -9.61
C VAL A 106 15.44 -30.60 -8.87
N GLY A 107 14.26 -30.63 -8.24
CA GLY A 107 13.73 -31.78 -7.51
C GLY A 107 13.18 -32.89 -8.38
N ALA A 108 12.84 -32.63 -9.65
CA ALA A 108 12.23 -33.62 -10.55
C ALA A 108 13.04 -34.95 -10.72
N PRO A 109 14.38 -34.91 -10.89
CA PRO A 109 15.16 -36.13 -10.95
C PRO A 109 15.12 -36.93 -9.65
N LEU A 110 15.17 -36.27 -8.51
CA LEU A 110 15.08 -36.92 -7.19
C LEU A 110 13.69 -37.50 -6.95
N TRP A 111 12.65 -36.81 -7.41
CA TRP A 111 11.28 -37.32 -7.38
C TRP A 111 11.08 -38.55 -8.26
N ALA A 112 11.71 -38.60 -9.45
CA ALA A 112 11.71 -39.77 -10.30
C ALA A 112 12.37 -40.96 -9.60
N LEU A 113 13.49 -40.74 -8.90
CA LEU A 113 14.16 -41.79 -8.11
C LEU A 113 13.28 -42.25 -6.93
N ALA A 114 12.51 -41.39 -6.33
CA ALA A 114 11.59 -41.74 -5.24
C ALA A 114 10.49 -42.73 -5.66
N HIS A 115 10.14 -42.78 -6.94
CA HIS A 115 9.20 -43.77 -7.49
C HIS A 115 9.80 -45.18 -7.61
N LEU A 116 11.12 -45.31 -7.61
CA LEU A 116 11.80 -46.60 -7.62
C LEU A 116 11.81 -47.28 -6.23
N ASN A 117 11.51 -46.53 -5.19
CA ASN A 117 11.43 -47.06 -3.83
C ASN A 117 10.05 -47.70 -3.61
N ILE A 118 9.95 -48.98 -3.83
CA ILE A 118 8.73 -49.77 -3.66
C ILE A 118 8.64 -50.23 -2.20
N GLU A 119 8.08 -49.37 -1.37
CA GLU A 119 7.64 -49.77 -0.03
C GLU A 119 6.22 -50.32 -0.15
N GLY A 120 6.03 -51.62 -0.01
CA GLY A 120 4.83 -52.46 -0.06
C GLY A 120 3.40 -51.89 0.03
N ASP A 121 3.22 -50.57 0.11
CA ASP A 121 1.94 -49.86 0.23
C ASP A 121 1.33 -49.39 -1.12
N GLY A 122 1.81 -49.86 -2.24
CA GLY A 122 1.33 -49.52 -3.58
C GLY A 122 2.03 -48.32 -4.22
N LEU A 123 1.67 -47.99 -5.45
CA LEU A 123 2.17 -46.85 -6.21
C LEU A 123 1.16 -45.67 -6.10
N PRO A 124 1.61 -44.45 -5.76
CA PRO A 124 2.96 -44.02 -5.42
C PRO A 124 3.34 -44.25 -3.95
N GLY A 125 4.59 -44.63 -3.68
CA GLY A 125 5.11 -44.75 -2.32
C GLY A 125 5.10 -43.41 -1.58
N ARG A 126 5.16 -43.42 -0.23
CA ARG A 126 5.16 -42.22 0.63
C ARG A 126 6.22 -41.18 0.24
N ALA A 127 7.38 -41.65 -0.24
CA ALA A 127 8.47 -40.76 -0.68
C ALA A 127 8.11 -39.92 -1.92
N ALA A 128 7.29 -40.47 -2.83
CA ALA A 128 6.86 -39.73 -4.04
C ALA A 128 5.70 -38.78 -3.82
N MET A 129 4.93 -38.94 -2.74
CA MET A 129 3.72 -38.17 -2.44
C MET A 129 3.99 -36.67 -2.35
N GLY A 130 5.12 -36.27 -1.75
CA GLY A 130 5.52 -34.86 -1.63
C GLY A 130 5.68 -34.15 -2.97
N GLY A 131 6.18 -34.86 -4.00
CA GLY A 131 6.33 -34.28 -5.34
C GLY A 131 5.00 -34.03 -6.04
N TYR A 132 4.00 -34.89 -5.83
CA TYR A 132 2.64 -34.66 -6.37
C TYR A 132 1.99 -33.43 -5.76
N PHE A 133 2.12 -33.22 -4.44
CA PHE A 133 1.64 -32.00 -3.78
C PHE A 133 2.35 -30.76 -4.30
N LEU A 134 3.66 -30.80 -4.53
CA LEU A 134 4.42 -29.70 -5.07
C LEU A 134 3.94 -29.30 -6.48
N ILE A 135 3.73 -30.28 -7.36
CA ILE A 135 3.20 -30.04 -8.72
C ILE A 135 1.81 -29.39 -8.64
N PHE A 136 0.94 -29.92 -7.79
CA PHE A 136 -0.41 -29.39 -7.60
C PHE A 136 -0.39 -27.97 -7.05
N GLU A 137 0.48 -27.69 -6.08
CA GLU A 137 0.68 -26.36 -5.53
C GLU A 137 1.16 -25.36 -6.60
N ILE A 138 2.16 -25.74 -7.42
CA ILE A 138 2.67 -24.89 -8.50
C ILE A 138 1.57 -24.55 -9.50
N PHE A 139 0.68 -25.48 -9.80
CA PHE A 139 -0.41 -25.28 -10.75
C PHE A 139 -1.53 -24.40 -10.20
N LEU A 140 -1.90 -24.55 -8.92
CA LEU A 140 -2.96 -23.78 -8.28
C LEU A 140 -2.50 -22.38 -7.84
N ARG A 141 -1.24 -22.23 -7.47
CA ARG A 141 -0.71 -20.98 -6.88
C ARG A 141 -0.95 -19.74 -7.74
N PRO A 142 -0.71 -19.72 -9.07
CA PRO A 142 -0.95 -18.53 -9.88
C PRO A 142 -2.41 -18.13 -9.90
N ILE A 143 -3.33 -19.11 -9.92
CA ILE A 143 -4.77 -18.87 -9.88
C ILE A 143 -5.15 -18.18 -8.56
N ILE A 144 -4.67 -18.75 -7.44
CA ILE A 144 -4.94 -18.22 -6.09
C ILE A 144 -4.33 -16.81 -5.91
N ILE A 145 -3.15 -16.53 -6.46
CA ILE A 145 -2.51 -15.21 -6.39
C ILE A 145 -3.37 -14.15 -7.09
N VAL A 146 -3.87 -14.44 -8.30
CA VAL A 146 -4.71 -13.50 -9.05
C VAL A 146 -6.06 -13.29 -8.36
N PHE A 147 -6.73 -14.37 -7.95
CA PHE A 147 -8.00 -14.28 -7.22
C PHE A 147 -7.81 -13.57 -5.87
N GLY A 148 -6.73 -13.85 -5.16
CA GLY A 148 -6.39 -13.20 -3.90
C GLY A 148 -6.17 -11.70 -4.05
N LEU A 149 -5.53 -11.26 -5.14
CA LEU A 149 -5.36 -9.84 -5.44
C LEU A 149 -6.71 -9.15 -5.67
N ILE A 150 -7.55 -9.74 -6.53
CA ILE A 150 -8.89 -9.18 -6.86
C ILE A 150 -9.78 -9.16 -5.60
N ALA A 151 -9.81 -10.25 -4.85
CA ALA A 151 -10.57 -10.35 -3.62
C ALA A 151 -10.08 -9.35 -2.57
N GLY A 152 -8.77 -9.22 -2.39
CA GLY A 152 -8.16 -8.27 -1.47
C GLY A 152 -8.51 -6.82 -1.79
N MET A 153 -8.46 -6.44 -3.07
CA MET A 153 -8.88 -5.10 -3.51
C MET A 153 -10.37 -4.87 -3.29
N SER A 154 -11.21 -5.88 -3.53
CA SER A 154 -12.66 -5.78 -3.31
C SER A 154 -13.01 -5.62 -1.84
N VAL A 155 -12.38 -6.41 -0.96
CA VAL A 155 -12.55 -6.30 0.51
C VAL A 155 -12.08 -4.94 1.00
N PHE A 156 -10.91 -4.47 0.55
CA PHE A 156 -10.40 -3.15 0.92
C PHE A 156 -11.37 -2.03 0.52
N THR A 157 -11.91 -2.09 -0.70
CA THR A 157 -12.91 -1.12 -1.19
C THR A 157 -14.18 -1.13 -0.35
N ALA A 158 -14.69 -2.31 0.01
CA ALA A 158 -15.86 -2.45 0.87
C ALA A 158 -15.62 -1.89 2.28
N MET A 159 -14.48 -2.21 2.90
CA MET A 159 -14.12 -1.70 4.23
C MET A 159 -13.96 -0.18 4.25
N ALA A 160 -13.31 0.40 3.25
CA ALA A 160 -13.16 1.84 3.13
C ALA A 160 -14.52 2.54 2.94
N GLY A 161 -15.44 1.94 2.18
CA GLY A 161 -16.81 2.43 2.02
C GLY A 161 -17.58 2.45 3.34
N ILE A 162 -17.49 1.36 4.12
CA ILE A 162 -18.13 1.29 5.45
C ILE A 162 -17.55 2.36 6.39
N LEU A 163 -16.22 2.53 6.39
CA LEU A 163 -15.57 3.54 7.22
C LEU A 163 -16.05 4.96 6.89
N ASN A 164 -16.15 5.29 5.59
CA ASN A 164 -16.69 6.57 5.15
C ASN A 164 -18.13 6.79 5.60
N ASN A 165 -18.98 5.77 5.48
CA ASN A 165 -20.38 5.85 5.92
C ASN A 165 -20.48 6.07 7.44
N ILE A 166 -19.66 5.39 8.24
CA ILE A 166 -19.62 5.58 9.70
C ILE A 166 -19.14 7.01 10.02
N PHE A 167 -18.12 7.49 9.34
CA PHE A 167 -17.61 8.84 9.54
C PHE A 167 -18.66 9.90 9.21
N ASP A 168 -19.34 9.77 8.08
CA ASP A 168 -20.43 10.67 7.68
C ASP A 168 -21.57 10.67 8.71
N LEU A 169 -21.95 9.51 9.25
CA LEU A 169 -22.98 9.40 10.29
C LEU A 169 -22.56 10.11 11.58
N VAL A 170 -21.30 9.99 11.98
CA VAL A 170 -20.78 10.64 13.20
C VAL A 170 -20.71 12.16 13.01
N VAL A 171 -20.22 12.63 11.86
CA VAL A 171 -20.05 14.06 11.57
C VAL A 171 -21.38 14.77 11.32
N LEU A 172 -22.36 14.11 10.71
CA LEU A 172 -23.68 14.70 10.44
C LEU A 172 -24.62 14.69 11.65
N ASN A 173 -24.34 13.87 12.67
CA ASN A 173 -25.14 13.81 13.92
C ASN A 173 -24.57 14.64 15.07
N THR A 174 -23.47 15.35 14.85
CA THR A 174 -22.89 16.32 15.79
C THR A 174 -23.12 17.73 15.31
#